data_c2b8b132205f5d2c22902bb4a951a7e2
#
_entry.id   c2b8b132205f5d2c22902bb4a951a7e2
#
_cell.length_a   1.000
_cell.length_b   1.000
_cell.length_c   1.000
_cell.angle_alpha   90.00
_cell.angle_beta   90.00
_cell.angle_gamma   90.00
#
_symmetry.space_group_name_H-M   'P 1'
#
loop_
_entity.id
_entity.type
_entity.pdbx_description
1 polymer ?
#
loop_
_entity_poly.entity_id
_entity_poly.type
_entity_poly.pdbx_seq_one_letter_code
_entity_poly.pdbx_strand_id
1 'polypeptide(L)'
;MTNAILTLDLHGCTVYQAKIAIDAQLKRARAGTYRIRLIHGCHGGTALRDMIRTDYRRHPKVLRLEIGSNTETDLVLREFNSLPLRGGGTRSVTER
;
A
#
# COMPACT_ATOMS: atom_id res chain seq x y z
N MET A 1 -9.20 6.62 -17.13
CA MET A 1 -7.83 6.20 -16.92
C MET A 1 -7.63 5.71 -15.52
N THR A 2 -7.01 4.59 -15.39
CA THR A 2 -6.79 3.97 -14.09
C THR A 2 -5.46 4.39 -13.52
N ASN A 3 -5.44 4.76 -12.25
CA ASN A 3 -4.19 5.01 -11.55
C ASN A 3 -3.76 3.74 -10.87
N ALA A 4 -2.72 3.12 -11.41
CA ALA A 4 -2.19 1.91 -10.81
C ALA A 4 -1.57 2.19 -9.43
N ILE A 5 -1.03 3.38 -9.25
CA ILE A 5 -0.44 3.79 -8.00
C ILE A 5 -1.15 5.03 -7.51
N LEU A 6 -1.75 4.94 -6.33
CA LEU A 6 -2.33 6.10 -5.67
C LEU A 6 -1.35 6.63 -4.65
N THR A 7 -1.27 7.93 -4.52
CA THR A 7 -0.40 8.55 -3.53
C THR A 7 -1.27 9.26 -2.50
N LEU A 8 -0.99 9.01 -1.25
CA LEU A 8 -1.74 9.61 -0.15
C LEU A 8 -0.74 10.28 0.79
N ASP A 9 -0.85 11.60 0.88
CA ASP A 9 0.08 12.38 1.69
C ASP A 9 -0.52 12.53 3.08
N LEU A 10 0.15 11.94 4.05
CA LEU A 10 -0.31 11.90 5.44
C LEU A 10 0.56 12.72 6.36
N HIS A 11 1.54 13.44 5.82
CA HIS A 11 2.42 14.19 6.72
C HIS A 11 1.59 15.19 7.52
N GLY A 12 1.91 15.31 8.79
CA GLY A 12 1.16 16.20 9.67
C GLY A 12 -0.12 15.64 10.24
N CYS A 13 -0.55 14.46 9.78
CA CYS A 13 -1.74 13.82 10.34
C CYS A 13 -1.43 13.18 11.67
N THR A 14 -2.44 13.11 12.53
CA THR A 14 -2.36 12.23 13.70
C THR A 14 -2.51 10.79 13.23
N VAL A 15 -2.16 9.85 14.09
CA VAL A 15 -2.34 8.44 13.79
C VAL A 15 -3.82 8.15 13.47
N TYR A 16 -4.72 8.73 14.25
CA TYR A 16 -6.16 8.51 14.04
C TYR A 16 -6.60 9.02 12.67
N GLN A 17 -6.18 10.24 12.32
CA GLN A 17 -6.53 10.82 11.02
C GLN A 17 -5.98 9.99 9.88
N ALA A 18 -4.74 9.53 10.03
CA ALA A 18 -4.10 8.74 8.99
C ALA A 18 -4.83 7.42 8.79
N LYS A 19 -5.25 6.76 9.87
CA LYS A 19 -5.98 5.50 9.74
C LYS A 19 -7.28 5.71 8.99
N ILE A 20 -8.00 6.76 9.30
CA ILE A 20 -9.25 7.05 8.59
C ILE A 20 -8.99 7.24 7.10
N ALA A 21 -7.95 8.00 6.76
CA ALA A 21 -7.64 8.28 5.36
C ALA A 21 -7.21 7.01 4.62
N ILE A 22 -6.37 6.20 5.23
CA ILE A 22 -5.89 4.98 4.61
C ILE A 22 -7.03 3.99 4.43
N ASP A 23 -7.86 3.82 5.44
CA ASP A 23 -8.97 2.88 5.37
C ASP A 23 -9.96 3.29 4.27
N ALA A 24 -10.19 4.58 4.12
CA ALA A 24 -11.07 5.07 3.06
C ALA A 24 -10.51 4.75 1.68
N GLN A 25 -9.20 4.90 1.50
CA GLN A 25 -8.58 4.59 0.22
C GLN A 25 -8.61 3.10 -0.07
N LEU A 26 -8.37 2.29 0.93
CA LEU A 26 -8.44 0.83 0.76
C LEU A 26 -9.84 0.39 0.36
N LYS A 27 -10.86 1.01 0.95
CA LYS A 27 -12.24 0.70 0.58
C LYS A 27 -12.53 1.05 -0.86
N ARG A 28 -11.96 2.14 -1.35
CA ARG A 28 -12.21 2.58 -2.71
C ARG A 28 -11.34 1.89 -3.74
N ALA A 29 -10.26 1.23 -3.31
CA ALA A 29 -9.32 0.64 -4.24
C ALA A 29 -10.01 -0.43 -5.06
N ARG A 30 -9.82 -0.36 -6.36
CA ARG A 30 -10.44 -1.28 -7.30
C ARG A 30 -9.37 -2.13 -7.95
N ALA A 31 -9.80 -2.99 -8.86
CA ALA A 31 -8.90 -3.94 -9.50
C ALA A 31 -7.71 -3.27 -10.19
N GLY A 32 -7.89 -2.04 -10.64
CA GLY A 32 -6.79 -1.34 -11.32
C GLY A 32 -5.77 -0.70 -10.40
N THR A 33 -6.03 -0.66 -9.09
CA THR A 33 -5.12 -0.06 -8.14
C THR A 33 -4.18 -1.13 -7.61
N TYR A 34 -2.90 -0.99 -7.90
CA TYR A 34 -1.90 -1.99 -7.52
C TYR A 34 -1.22 -1.65 -6.22
N ARG A 35 -1.02 -0.36 -5.94
CA ARG A 35 -0.41 0.04 -4.67
C ARG A 35 -0.86 1.43 -4.26
N ILE A 36 -0.77 1.67 -2.97
CA ILE A 36 -1.03 2.97 -2.38
C ILE A 36 0.25 3.43 -1.73
N ARG A 37 0.79 4.54 -2.20
CA ARG A 37 2.01 5.11 -1.65
C ARG A 37 1.63 6.07 -0.55
N LEU A 38 2.11 5.79 0.65
CA LEU A 38 1.79 6.59 1.82
C LEU A 38 2.99 7.45 2.18
N ILE A 39 2.80 8.75 2.13
CA ILE A 39 3.85 9.70 2.50
C ILE A 39 3.57 10.10 3.94
N HIS A 40 4.27 9.49 4.89
CA HIS A 40 4.01 9.74 6.30
C HIS A 40 4.98 10.76 6.89
N GLY A 41 6.06 11.05 6.20
CA GLY A 41 7.04 11.99 6.70
C GLY A 41 7.80 11.45 7.89
N CYS A 42 8.63 12.30 8.47
CA CYS A 42 9.42 11.89 9.62
C CYS A 42 9.63 13.00 10.65
N HIS A 43 9.05 14.19 10.42
CA HIS A 43 9.32 15.31 11.31
C HIS A 43 8.72 15.15 12.69
N GLY A 44 7.58 14.55 12.81
CA GLY A 44 6.93 14.38 14.09
C GLY A 44 7.28 13.09 14.79
N GLY A 45 8.37 12.43 14.37
CA GLY A 45 8.75 11.14 14.91
C GLY A 45 8.28 10.03 14.02
N THR A 46 8.14 8.83 14.57
CA THR A 46 7.89 7.65 13.77
C THR A 46 6.50 7.04 13.99
N ALA A 47 5.61 7.74 14.70
CA ALA A 47 4.32 7.15 15.06
C ALA A 47 3.51 6.73 13.85
N LEU A 48 3.44 7.58 12.82
CA LEU A 48 2.70 7.23 11.60
C LEU A 48 3.34 6.04 10.90
N ARG A 49 4.65 6.10 10.72
CA ARG A 49 5.37 5.02 10.07
C ARG A 49 5.16 3.70 10.80
N ASP A 50 5.29 3.72 12.11
CA ASP A 50 5.19 2.51 12.91
C ASP A 50 3.78 1.94 12.86
N MET A 51 2.77 2.80 12.92
CA MET A 51 1.38 2.36 12.82
C MET A 51 1.13 1.71 11.47
N ILE A 52 1.57 2.36 10.39
CA ILE A 52 1.36 1.84 9.04
C ILE A 52 2.03 0.48 8.88
N ARG A 53 3.28 0.38 9.31
CA ARG A 53 4.05 -0.85 9.12
C ARG A 53 3.60 -1.98 10.03
N THR A 54 2.89 -1.66 11.11
CA THR A 54 2.35 -2.67 12.01
C THR A 54 0.93 -3.06 11.62
N ASP A 55 0.05 -2.08 11.48
CA ASP A 55 -1.37 -2.35 11.31
C ASP A 55 -1.73 -2.81 9.92
N TYR A 56 -1.08 -2.25 8.90
CA TYR A 56 -1.49 -2.54 7.53
C TYR A 56 -0.73 -3.70 6.91
N ARG A 57 0.30 -4.18 7.56
CA ARG A 57 0.98 -5.40 7.12
C ARG A 57 0.01 -6.58 7.07
N ARG A 58 -0.94 -6.60 7.98
CA ARG A 58 -1.89 -7.71 8.09
C ARG A 58 -3.26 -7.41 7.52
N HIS A 59 -3.42 -6.27 6.90
CA HIS A 59 -4.72 -5.90 6.35
C HIS A 59 -5.09 -6.85 5.22
N PRO A 60 -6.35 -7.32 5.17
CA PRO A 60 -6.75 -8.32 4.16
C PRO A 60 -6.54 -7.85 2.72
N LYS A 61 -6.61 -6.57 2.46
CA LYS A 61 -6.43 -6.06 1.11
C LYS A 61 -4.97 -5.77 0.77
N VAL A 62 -4.07 -5.87 1.73
CA VAL A 62 -2.67 -5.55 1.52
C VAL A 62 -1.88 -6.84 1.35
N LEU A 63 -1.28 -7.00 0.18
CA LEU A 63 -0.47 -8.16 -0.12
C LEU A 63 0.84 -8.13 0.67
N ARG A 64 1.48 -6.97 0.66
CA ARG A 64 2.72 -6.76 1.41
C ARG A 64 3.03 -5.28 1.46
N LEU A 65 4.01 -4.92 2.28
CA LEU A 65 4.51 -3.55 2.34
C LEU A 65 5.82 -3.46 1.58
N GLU A 66 6.06 -2.31 0.98
CA GLU A 66 7.37 -1.99 0.42
C GLU A 66 7.83 -0.67 1.00
N ILE A 67 9.05 -0.68 1.53
CA ILE A 67 9.60 0.49 2.19
C ILE A 67 10.27 1.36 1.13
N GLY A 68 9.70 2.51 0.86
CA GLY A 68 10.28 3.41 -0.11
C GLY A 68 11.44 4.20 0.47
N SER A 69 11.28 4.66 1.71
CA SER A 69 12.30 5.46 2.36
C SER A 69 11.86 5.67 3.81
N ASN A 70 12.58 6.54 4.52
CA ASN A 70 12.17 6.90 5.88
C ASN A 70 10.85 7.64 5.92
N THR A 71 10.44 8.24 4.82
CA THR A 71 9.24 9.06 4.77
C THR A 71 8.09 8.45 4.01
N GLU A 72 8.31 7.29 3.36
CA GLU A 72 7.29 6.68 2.50
C GLU A 72 7.22 5.18 2.71
N THR A 73 6.01 4.67 2.67
CA THR A 73 5.76 3.22 2.70
C THR A 73 4.64 2.93 1.72
N ASP A 74 4.84 1.95 0.88
CA ASP A 74 3.83 1.54 -0.09
C ASP A 74 3.06 0.33 0.40
N LEU A 75 1.74 0.39 0.27
CA LEU A 75 0.89 -0.77 0.47
C LEU A 75 0.68 -1.40 -0.90
N VAL A 76 1.22 -2.59 -1.08
CA VAL A 76 1.07 -3.30 -2.35
C VAL A 76 -0.19 -4.14 -2.28
N LEU A 77 -1.14 -3.86 -3.15
CA LEU A 77 -2.44 -4.53 -3.11
C LEU A 77 -2.50 -5.73 -4.03
N ARG A 78 -1.75 -5.70 -5.13
CA ARG A 78 -1.69 -6.81 -6.05
C ARG A 78 -0.43 -6.70 -6.88
N GLU A 79 -0.05 -7.80 -7.48
CA GLU A 79 1.14 -7.80 -8.31
C GLU A 79 0.80 -7.35 -9.71
N PHE A 80 1.55 -6.40 -10.19
CA PHE A 80 1.33 -5.90 -11.53
C PHE A 80 1.66 -6.96 -12.57
N ASN A 81 2.69 -7.73 -12.31
CA ASN A 81 3.14 -8.70 -13.28
C ASN A 81 2.44 -10.04 -13.16
N SER A 82 1.37 -10.10 -12.45
CA SER A 82 0.59 -11.32 -12.39
C SER A 82 -0.14 -11.56 -13.68
N LEU A 83 0.23 -10.86 -14.70
CA LEU A 83 -0.26 -11.10 -16.02
C LEU A 83 0.07 -12.48 -16.44
N PRO A 84 -0.85 -13.07 -17.11
CA PRO A 84 -0.62 -14.39 -17.56
C PRO A 84 0.44 -14.41 -18.55
N LEU A 85 1.13 -14.06 -18.78
CA LEU A 85 2.06 -14.15 -19.69
C LEU A 85 2.62 -15.37 -19.98
N ARG A 86 2.38 -15.70 -19.87
CA ARG A 86 2.76 -16.45 -19.81
C ARG A 86 2.69 -17.31 -19.30
N GLY A 87 2.66 -17.75 -19.32
CA GLY A 87 2.59 -18.36 -18.75
C GLY A 87 2.66 -18.68 -17.83
N GLY A 88 2.70 -18.87 -17.95
CA GLY A 88 2.93 -18.97 -17.17
C GLY A 88 2.74 -19.16 -16.26
N GLY A 89 2.70 -19.38 -16.14
CA GLY A 89 2.82 -19.22 -15.46
C GLY A 89 2.58 -19.25 -14.58
N THR A 90 2.61 -19.58 -14.60
CA THR A 90 2.66 -19.38 -13.87
C THR A 90 2.51 -19.44 -12.96
N ARG A 91 2.44 -19.63 -12.95
CA ARG A 91 2.58 -19.52 -12.17
C ARG A 91 2.45 -19.49 -11.27
N SER A 92 2.37 -19.72 -11.38
CA SER A 92 2.54 -19.47 -10.66
C SER A 92 2.39 -19.48 -9.93
N VAL A 93 2.26 -19.74 -10.23
CA VAL A 93 2.40 -19.51 -9.71
C VAL A 93 2.24 -19.36 -8.97
N THR A 94 2.05 -19.68 -9.05
CA THR A 94 2.17 -19.42 -8.47
C THR A 94 1.89 -19.37 -7.72
N GLU A 95 1.66 -19.68 -7.77
CA GLU A 95 1.68 -19.54 -7.25
C GLU A 95 1.49 -19.51 -6.34
N ARG A 96 1.51 -19.79 -6.21
CA ARG A 96 1.63 -19.78 -5.48
C ARG A 96 1.53 -19.88 -4.99
#